data_38aa8959a4f1de7613bce5c7067dfc81
#
_entry.id   38aa8959a4f1de7613bce5c7067dfc81
#
_cell.length_a   1.000
_cell.length_b   1.000
_cell.length_c   1.000
_cell.angle_alpha   90.00
_cell.angle_beta   90.00
_cell.angle_gamma   90.00
#
_symmetry.space_group_name_H-M   'P 1'
#
loop_
_entity.id
_entity.type
_entity.pdbx_description
1 polymer ?
#
loop_
_entity_poly.entity_id
_entity_poly.type
_entity_poly.pdbx_seq_one_letter_code
_entity_poly.pdbx_strand_id
1 'polypeptide(L)'
;MKNIVNIRPMNPSEYSLLQDFLYEAIFLSEGVTPPPRDIVFHPELRIYFADFGSQKGDVAVVATASERIIGAAWARIINDYGHIDDQTPSLSISLYSEYRNQGIGTKLFQKLLDQLAEEGYEKASLSVQKANYAAKMYLKMGFYVVKENDEDYVMVIDLNSTNTH
;
A
#
# COMPACT_ATOMS: atom_id res chain seq x y z
N MET A 1 8.78 25.53 -9.68
CA MET A 1 9.43 24.38 -10.26
C MET A 1 8.91 23.10 -9.60
N LYS A 2 8.49 22.15 -10.39
CA LYS A 2 7.99 20.90 -9.82
C LYS A 2 9.15 20.04 -9.33
N ASN A 3 8.96 19.43 -8.18
CA ASN A 3 9.93 18.46 -7.69
C ASN A 3 9.92 17.22 -8.57
N ILE A 4 11.10 16.71 -8.87
CA ILE A 4 11.24 15.43 -9.55
C ILE A 4 11.02 14.34 -8.51
N VAL A 5 10.09 13.44 -8.79
CA VAL A 5 9.80 12.31 -7.91
C VAL A 5 10.41 11.06 -8.50
N ASN A 6 11.23 10.38 -7.69
CA ASN A 6 11.84 9.11 -8.05
C ASN A 6 11.20 7.99 -7.25
N ILE A 7 11.11 6.82 -7.85
CA ILE A 7 10.55 5.64 -7.18
C ILE A 7 11.59 4.56 -7.20
N ARG A 8 11.84 3.97 -6.03
CA ARG A 8 12.87 2.95 -5.85
C ARG A 8 12.48 1.95 -4.76
N PRO A 9 13.13 0.79 -4.71
CA PRO A 9 12.94 -0.11 -3.57
C PRO A 9 13.33 0.58 -2.27
N MET A 10 12.64 0.22 -1.20
CA MET A 10 12.94 0.74 0.13
C MET A 10 14.14 0.00 0.70
N ASN A 11 15.07 0.73 1.29
CA ASN A 11 16.22 0.10 1.96
C ASN A 11 15.82 -0.42 3.34
N PRO A 12 16.40 -1.53 3.81
CA PRO A 12 16.07 -2.05 5.13
C PRO A 12 16.25 -1.04 6.26
N SER A 13 17.22 -0.15 6.15
CA SER A 13 17.44 0.90 7.15
C SER A 13 16.29 1.89 7.23
N GLU A 14 15.40 1.89 6.24
CA GLU A 14 14.26 2.81 6.16
C GLU A 14 12.96 2.19 6.64
N TYR A 15 12.94 0.88 6.94
CA TYR A 15 11.70 0.19 7.28
C TYR A 15 10.99 0.77 8.51
N SER A 16 11.72 1.44 9.40
CA SER A 16 11.10 2.08 10.56
C SER A 16 10.12 3.18 10.16
N LEU A 17 10.25 3.73 8.96
CA LEU A 17 9.34 4.76 8.46
C LEU A 17 7.95 4.20 8.12
N LEU A 18 7.83 2.87 7.95
CA LEU A 18 6.55 2.27 7.60
C LEU A 18 5.47 2.55 8.64
N GLN A 19 5.84 2.64 9.93
CA GLN A 19 4.85 2.97 10.95
C GLN A 19 4.28 4.37 10.75
N ASP A 20 5.10 5.32 10.32
CA ASP A 20 4.62 6.69 10.04
C ASP A 20 3.70 6.69 8.82
N PHE A 21 4.07 5.97 7.78
CA PHE A 21 3.24 5.88 6.58
C PHE A 21 1.96 5.11 6.84
N LEU A 22 2.00 4.11 7.71
CA LEU A 22 0.78 3.41 8.10
C LEU A 22 -0.20 4.39 8.78
N TYR A 23 0.32 5.23 9.68
CA TYR A 23 -0.53 6.23 10.31
C TYR A 23 -1.15 7.17 9.27
N GLU A 24 -0.34 7.64 8.30
CA GLU A 24 -0.84 8.50 7.24
C GLU A 24 -1.87 7.80 6.36
N ALA A 25 -1.81 6.47 6.27
CA ALA A 25 -2.73 5.69 5.45
C ALA A 25 -4.11 5.51 6.08
N ILE A 26 -4.25 5.80 7.36
CA ILE A 26 -5.54 5.67 8.04
C ILE A 26 -6.52 6.65 7.40
N PHE A 27 -7.56 6.08 6.76
CA PHE A 27 -8.59 6.91 6.14
C PHE A 27 -9.53 7.47 7.20
N LEU A 28 -9.74 8.78 7.17
CA LEU A 28 -10.67 9.45 8.06
C LEU A 28 -11.77 10.08 7.24
N SER A 29 -13.02 9.83 7.63
CA SER A 29 -14.16 10.53 7.06
C SER A 29 -14.11 11.98 7.48
N GLU A 30 -14.72 12.85 6.68
CA GLU A 30 -14.79 14.27 7.00
C GLU A 30 -15.40 14.48 8.39
N GLY A 31 -14.76 15.34 9.17
CA GLY A 31 -15.23 15.67 10.52
C GLY A 31 -14.78 14.73 11.61
N VAL A 32 -14.06 13.67 11.27
CA VAL A 32 -13.57 12.71 12.27
C VAL A 32 -12.21 13.17 12.79
N THR A 33 -12.07 13.16 14.11
CA THR A 33 -10.79 13.52 14.74
C THR A 33 -9.76 12.41 14.51
N PRO A 34 -8.53 12.76 14.10
CA PRO A 34 -7.48 11.75 13.92
C PRO A 34 -7.18 11.04 15.25
N PRO A 35 -6.95 9.72 15.22
CA PRO A 35 -6.53 9.00 16.41
C PRO A 35 -5.12 9.40 16.84
N PRO A 36 -4.74 9.10 18.11
CA PRO A 36 -3.36 9.32 18.54
C PRO A 36 -2.37 8.52 17.65
N ARG A 37 -1.17 9.03 17.51
CA ARG A 37 -0.18 8.38 16.64
C ARG A 37 0.20 6.98 17.11
N ASP A 38 0.12 6.71 18.41
CA ASP A 38 0.46 5.40 18.95
C ASP A 38 -0.57 4.31 18.61
N ILE A 39 -1.66 4.66 17.94
CA ILE A 39 -2.64 3.67 17.51
C ILE A 39 -2.01 2.60 16.59
N VAL A 40 -0.93 2.95 15.87
CA VAL A 40 -0.26 2.00 14.99
C VAL A 40 0.36 0.83 15.73
N PHE A 41 0.58 0.96 17.04
CA PHE A 41 1.11 -0.13 17.86
C PHE A 41 0.02 -1.09 18.37
N HIS A 42 -1.24 -0.78 18.09
CA HIS A 42 -2.34 -1.70 18.37
C HIS A 42 -2.12 -2.99 17.56
N PRO A 43 -2.36 -4.19 18.13
CA PRO A 43 -2.09 -5.44 17.44
C PRO A 43 -2.66 -5.54 16.02
N GLU A 44 -3.84 -4.98 15.78
CA GLU A 44 -4.47 -5.03 14.46
C GLU A 44 -3.74 -4.20 13.40
N LEU A 45 -2.98 -3.21 13.82
CA LEU A 45 -2.24 -2.34 12.90
C LEU A 45 -0.76 -2.66 12.88
N ARG A 46 -0.22 -3.09 14.01
CA ARG A 46 1.20 -3.39 14.13
C ARG A 46 1.66 -4.47 13.15
N ILE A 47 0.76 -5.39 12.80
CA ILE A 47 1.08 -6.48 11.86
C ILE A 47 1.52 -5.98 10.49
N TYR A 48 1.19 -4.76 10.12
CA TYR A 48 1.55 -4.23 8.81
C TYR A 48 3.03 -3.87 8.69
N PHE A 49 3.72 -3.65 9.81
CA PHE A 49 5.13 -3.20 9.76
C PHE A 49 6.06 -3.95 10.71
N ALA A 50 5.53 -4.71 11.67
CA ALA A 50 6.38 -5.35 12.69
C ALA A 50 7.40 -6.28 12.05
N ASP A 51 8.68 -6.06 12.37
CA ASP A 51 9.79 -6.87 11.86
C ASP A 51 9.80 -6.97 10.34
N PHE A 52 9.49 -5.85 9.67
CA PHE A 52 9.39 -5.85 8.20
C PHE A 52 10.71 -6.30 7.58
N GLY A 53 10.60 -7.10 6.52
CA GLY A 53 11.73 -7.72 5.86
C GLY A 53 12.02 -9.12 6.32
N SER A 54 11.38 -9.57 7.41
CA SER A 54 11.63 -10.89 7.98
C SER A 54 10.80 -12.01 7.37
N GLN A 55 9.76 -11.68 6.61
CA GLN A 55 8.84 -12.66 6.05
C GLN A 55 8.91 -12.68 4.55
N LYS A 56 8.66 -13.86 3.97
CA LYS A 56 8.49 -13.98 2.54
C LYS A 56 7.29 -13.14 2.12
N GLY A 57 7.46 -12.36 1.09
CA GLY A 57 6.40 -11.46 0.63
C GLY A 57 6.53 -10.04 1.14
N ASP A 58 7.48 -9.77 2.02
CA ASP A 58 7.74 -8.41 2.49
C ASP A 58 8.49 -7.65 1.40
N VAL A 59 7.78 -6.76 0.71
CA VAL A 59 8.33 -5.96 -0.37
C VAL A 59 7.86 -4.53 -0.16
N ALA A 60 8.77 -3.56 -0.23
CA ALA A 60 8.42 -2.16 -0.06
C ALA A 60 9.15 -1.29 -1.08
N VAL A 61 8.44 -0.29 -1.58
CA VAL A 61 9.00 0.72 -2.48
C VAL A 61 8.67 2.10 -1.93
N VAL A 62 9.49 3.08 -2.27
CA VAL A 62 9.29 4.44 -1.79
C VAL A 62 9.33 5.42 -2.95
N ALA A 63 8.65 6.54 -2.75
CA ALA A 63 8.75 7.71 -3.61
C ALA A 63 9.58 8.76 -2.88
N THR A 64 10.53 9.38 -3.58
CA THR A 64 11.38 10.41 -3.01
C THR A 64 11.26 11.69 -3.81
N ALA A 65 11.29 12.81 -3.10
CA ALA A 65 11.34 14.15 -3.71
C ALA A 65 12.44 14.93 -2.99
N SER A 66 13.39 15.45 -3.72
CA SER A 66 14.53 16.18 -3.14
C SER A 66 15.23 15.37 -2.05
N GLU A 67 15.47 14.09 -2.32
CA GLU A 67 16.12 13.13 -1.42
C GLU A 67 15.34 12.81 -0.16
N ARG A 68 14.11 13.30 -0.04
CA ARG A 68 13.23 13.01 1.08
C ARG A 68 12.22 11.94 0.67
N ILE A 69 11.98 10.96 1.54
CA ILE A 69 10.97 9.96 1.30
C ILE A 69 9.61 10.60 1.58
N ILE A 70 8.74 10.63 0.57
CA ILE A 70 7.44 11.30 0.65
C ILE A 70 6.26 10.34 0.56
N GLY A 71 6.52 9.08 0.32
CA GLY A 71 5.49 8.06 0.26
C GLY A 71 6.09 6.68 0.22
N ALA A 72 5.26 5.69 0.52
CA ALA A 72 5.65 4.29 0.48
C ALA A 72 4.48 3.43 0.07
N ALA A 73 4.79 2.33 -0.61
CA ALA A 73 3.84 1.26 -0.86
C ALA A 73 4.53 -0.04 -0.46
N TRP A 74 3.82 -0.90 0.22
CA TRP A 74 4.43 -2.14 0.69
C TRP A 74 3.44 -3.29 0.68
N ALA A 75 3.99 -4.49 0.68
CA ALA A 75 3.23 -5.73 0.63
C ALA A 75 3.70 -6.63 1.75
N ARG A 76 2.77 -7.38 2.30
CA ARG A 76 3.07 -8.36 3.32
C ARG A 76 1.96 -9.40 3.32
N ILE A 77 2.33 -10.67 3.49
CA ILE A 77 1.33 -11.74 3.62
C ILE A 77 0.94 -11.80 5.09
N ILE A 78 -0.20 -11.21 5.42
CA ILE A 78 -0.70 -11.14 6.80
C ILE A 78 -2.21 -11.38 6.79
N ASN A 79 -2.72 -11.76 7.95
CA ASN A 79 -4.15 -12.00 8.12
C ASN A 79 -4.84 -10.68 8.51
N ASP A 80 -4.98 -9.79 7.54
CA ASP A 80 -5.62 -8.49 7.71
C ASP A 80 -6.99 -8.46 7.04
N TYR A 81 -7.58 -7.28 6.94
CA TYR A 81 -8.90 -7.11 6.30
C TYR A 81 -8.88 -7.45 4.81
N GLY A 82 -7.73 -7.32 4.16
CA GLY A 82 -7.57 -7.63 2.74
C GLY A 82 -7.08 -9.04 2.47
N HIS A 83 -6.95 -9.87 3.49
CA HIS A 83 -6.41 -11.22 3.35
C HIS A 83 -7.29 -12.11 2.48
N ILE A 84 -6.69 -12.74 1.48
CA ILE A 84 -7.34 -13.72 0.60
C ILE A 84 -6.84 -15.12 0.93
N ASP A 85 -5.54 -15.30 0.88
CA ASP A 85 -4.89 -16.59 1.17
C ASP A 85 -3.42 -16.33 1.52
N ASP A 86 -2.72 -17.40 1.86
CA ASP A 86 -1.32 -17.30 2.32
C ASP A 86 -0.32 -17.10 1.19
N GLN A 87 -0.77 -16.99 -0.05
CA GLN A 87 0.10 -16.79 -1.21
C GLN A 87 -0.13 -15.43 -1.87
N THR A 88 -1.05 -14.64 -1.33
CA THR A 88 -1.43 -13.36 -1.90
C THR A 88 -1.05 -12.24 -0.94
N PRO A 89 -0.02 -11.45 -1.27
CA PRO A 89 0.36 -10.32 -0.41
C PRO A 89 -0.75 -9.29 -0.31
N SER A 90 -0.92 -8.74 0.88
CA SER A 90 -1.80 -7.61 1.13
C SER A 90 -1.02 -6.33 0.94
N LEU A 91 -1.62 -5.36 0.28
CA LEU A 91 -0.96 -4.12 -0.13
C LEU A 91 -1.38 -2.94 0.73
N SER A 92 -0.42 -2.05 0.96
CA SER A 92 -0.65 -0.77 1.63
C SER A 92 0.04 0.32 0.84
N ILE A 93 -0.50 1.52 0.87
CA ILE A 93 0.11 2.68 0.21
C ILE A 93 -0.21 3.93 0.99
N SER A 94 0.75 4.84 1.05
CA SER A 94 0.57 6.12 1.71
C SER A 94 1.48 7.16 1.10
N LEU A 95 0.97 8.39 0.99
CA LEU A 95 1.72 9.57 0.57
C LEU A 95 1.40 10.68 1.57
N TYR A 96 2.39 11.53 1.85
CA TYR A 96 2.08 12.75 2.59
C TYR A 96 1.09 13.59 1.78
N SER A 97 0.20 14.29 2.48
CA SER A 97 -0.96 14.94 1.85
C SER A 97 -0.58 15.92 0.75
N GLU A 98 0.54 16.63 0.89
CA GLU A 98 0.96 17.61 -0.10
C GLU A 98 1.40 16.99 -1.44
N TYR A 99 1.56 15.67 -1.49
CA TYR A 99 1.96 14.97 -2.70
C TYR A 99 0.83 14.15 -3.31
N ARG A 100 -0.37 14.23 -2.74
CA ARG A 100 -1.52 13.47 -3.25
C ARG A 100 -2.11 14.13 -4.49
N ASN A 101 -2.87 13.37 -5.26
CA ASN A 101 -3.60 13.82 -6.46
C ASN A 101 -2.67 14.32 -7.58
N GLN A 102 -1.45 13.77 -7.65
CA GLN A 102 -0.46 14.14 -8.67
C GLN A 102 -0.01 12.94 -9.50
N GLY A 103 -0.68 11.80 -9.36
CA GLY A 103 -0.32 10.59 -10.09
C GLY A 103 0.83 9.79 -9.48
N ILE A 104 1.40 10.27 -8.37
CA ILE A 104 2.53 9.60 -7.72
C ILE A 104 2.10 8.24 -7.15
N GLY A 105 0.92 8.19 -6.53
CA GLY A 105 0.41 6.96 -5.96
C GLY A 105 0.28 5.83 -6.96
N THR A 106 -0.22 6.15 -8.15
CA THR A 106 -0.34 5.15 -9.21
C THR A 106 1.02 4.61 -9.62
N LYS A 107 1.99 5.49 -9.80
CA LYS A 107 3.35 5.07 -10.18
C LYS A 107 4.02 4.24 -9.09
N LEU A 108 3.83 4.66 -7.84
CA LEU A 108 4.38 3.96 -6.68
C LEU A 108 3.80 2.56 -6.58
N PHE A 109 2.48 2.45 -6.70
CA PHE A 109 1.80 1.16 -6.64
C PHE A 109 2.20 0.27 -7.80
N GLN A 110 2.32 0.84 -9.01
CA GLN A 110 2.74 0.06 -10.18
C GLN A 110 4.13 -0.53 -9.97
N LYS A 111 5.05 0.22 -9.38
CA LYS A 111 6.38 -0.28 -9.08
C LYS A 111 6.32 -1.46 -8.11
N LEU A 112 5.48 -1.37 -7.09
CA LEU A 112 5.30 -2.45 -6.14
C LEU A 112 4.73 -3.70 -6.82
N LEU A 113 3.73 -3.52 -7.67
CA LEU A 113 3.11 -4.63 -8.40
C LEU A 113 4.11 -5.30 -9.33
N ASP A 114 4.94 -4.51 -10.02
CA ASP A 114 5.96 -5.05 -10.91
C ASP A 114 6.98 -5.88 -10.11
N GLN A 115 7.37 -5.40 -8.94
CA GLN A 115 8.31 -6.10 -8.09
C GLN A 115 7.74 -7.45 -7.62
N LEU A 116 6.47 -7.45 -7.22
CA LEU A 116 5.81 -8.68 -6.79
C LEU A 116 5.69 -9.68 -7.94
N ALA A 117 5.37 -9.21 -9.14
CA ALA A 117 5.30 -10.08 -10.31
C ALA A 117 6.66 -10.71 -10.61
N GLU A 118 7.74 -9.94 -10.50
CA GLU A 118 9.09 -10.45 -10.70
C GLU A 118 9.45 -11.54 -9.68
N GLU A 119 8.90 -11.44 -8.46
CA GLU A 119 9.14 -12.43 -7.42
C GLU A 119 8.25 -13.64 -7.54
N GLY A 120 7.36 -13.67 -8.53
CA GLY A 120 6.55 -14.84 -8.83
C GLY A 120 5.17 -14.87 -8.21
N TYR A 121 4.73 -13.79 -7.59
CA TYR A 121 3.38 -13.73 -7.04
C TYR A 121 2.37 -13.58 -8.16
N GLU A 122 1.25 -14.30 -8.06
CA GLU A 122 0.22 -14.28 -9.08
C GLU A 122 -0.84 -13.22 -8.85
N LYS A 123 -1.04 -12.83 -7.62
CA LYS A 123 -2.07 -11.87 -7.22
C LYS A 123 -1.60 -11.02 -6.05
N ALA A 124 -2.25 -9.89 -5.88
CA ALA A 124 -2.11 -9.06 -4.69
C ALA A 124 -3.49 -8.54 -4.31
N SER A 125 -3.70 -8.26 -3.03
CA SER A 125 -4.99 -7.83 -2.54
C SER A 125 -4.87 -6.59 -1.68
N LEU A 126 -5.99 -5.91 -1.50
CA LEU A 126 -6.07 -4.77 -0.57
C LEU A 126 -7.49 -4.66 -0.03
N SER A 127 -7.61 -3.92 1.06
CA SER A 127 -8.90 -3.51 1.59
C SER A 127 -8.98 -1.99 1.49
N VAL A 128 -10.12 -1.48 1.07
CA VAL A 128 -10.32 -0.03 0.94
C VAL A 128 -11.73 0.33 1.36
N GLN A 129 -11.86 1.41 2.12
CA GLN A 129 -13.18 1.88 2.52
C GLN A 129 -13.92 2.44 1.32
N LYS A 130 -15.23 2.18 1.24
CA LYS A 130 -16.05 2.64 0.13
C LYS A 130 -16.03 4.16 -0.03
N ALA A 131 -15.92 4.87 1.08
CA ALA A 131 -15.87 6.32 1.07
C ALA A 131 -14.50 6.87 0.65
N ASN A 132 -13.49 6.01 0.57
CA ASN A 132 -12.14 6.44 0.20
C ASN A 132 -12.04 6.62 -1.31
N TYR A 133 -11.62 7.80 -1.72
CA TYR A 133 -11.49 8.14 -3.13
C TYR A 133 -10.52 7.22 -3.87
N ALA A 134 -9.55 6.64 -3.17
CA ALA A 134 -8.56 5.75 -3.78
C ALA A 134 -9.17 4.51 -4.42
N ALA A 135 -10.37 4.12 -4.03
CA ALA A 135 -11.04 2.96 -4.66
C ALA A 135 -11.13 3.13 -6.17
N LYS A 136 -11.36 4.36 -6.64
CA LYS A 136 -11.44 4.64 -8.08
C LYS A 136 -10.10 4.45 -8.78
N MET A 137 -9.02 4.84 -8.10
CA MET A 137 -7.66 4.64 -8.62
C MET A 137 -7.38 3.14 -8.81
N TYR A 138 -7.76 2.34 -7.82
CA TYR A 138 -7.51 0.90 -7.89
C TYR A 138 -8.29 0.26 -9.03
N LEU A 139 -9.56 0.65 -9.23
CA LEU A 139 -10.34 0.12 -10.35
C LEU A 139 -9.69 0.45 -11.68
N LYS A 140 -9.18 1.67 -11.83
CA LYS A 140 -8.48 2.07 -13.07
C LYS A 140 -7.20 1.29 -13.30
N MET A 141 -6.53 0.86 -12.23
CA MET A 141 -5.31 0.08 -12.34
C MET A 141 -5.56 -1.39 -12.70
N GLY A 142 -6.80 -1.84 -12.61
CA GLY A 142 -7.15 -3.22 -12.92
C GLY A 142 -7.57 -4.07 -11.75
N PHE A 143 -7.66 -3.49 -10.55
CA PHE A 143 -8.20 -4.22 -9.41
C PHE A 143 -9.69 -4.46 -9.60
N TYR A 144 -10.16 -5.56 -9.04
CA TYR A 144 -11.59 -5.90 -9.06
C TYR A 144 -12.05 -6.31 -7.67
N VAL A 145 -13.31 -6.05 -7.37
CA VAL A 145 -13.89 -6.36 -6.06
C VAL A 145 -14.17 -7.86 -5.96
N VAL A 146 -13.63 -8.50 -4.92
CA VAL A 146 -13.90 -9.91 -4.65
C VAL A 146 -14.80 -10.10 -3.43
N LYS A 147 -14.89 -9.07 -2.58
CA LYS A 147 -15.75 -9.09 -1.41
C LYS A 147 -16.20 -7.68 -1.11
N GLU A 148 -17.46 -7.53 -0.78
CA GLU A 148 -18.01 -6.26 -0.38
C GLU A 148 -18.61 -6.39 1.02
N ASN A 149 -18.14 -5.55 1.93
CA ASN A 149 -18.69 -5.43 3.28
C ASN A 149 -19.52 -4.15 3.35
N ASP A 150 -20.09 -3.85 4.51
CA ASP A 150 -20.92 -2.67 4.67
C ASP A 150 -20.15 -1.38 4.36
N GLU A 151 -18.91 -1.28 4.78
CA GLU A 151 -18.13 -0.05 4.67
C GLU A 151 -16.89 -0.16 3.80
N ASP A 152 -16.51 -1.35 3.38
CA ASP A 152 -15.29 -1.52 2.60
C ASP A 152 -15.42 -2.55 1.49
N TYR A 153 -14.44 -2.53 0.59
CA TYR A 153 -14.25 -3.54 -0.45
C TYR A 153 -12.95 -4.27 -0.20
N VAL A 154 -12.93 -5.56 -0.51
CA VAL A 154 -11.67 -6.29 -0.69
C VAL A 154 -11.47 -6.42 -2.19
N MET A 155 -10.33 -5.97 -2.67
CA MET A 155 -10.01 -5.94 -4.08
C MET A 155 -8.74 -6.74 -4.36
N VAL A 156 -8.68 -7.29 -5.56
CA VAL A 156 -7.56 -8.13 -6.01
C VAL A 156 -7.11 -7.64 -7.38
N ILE A 157 -5.83 -7.77 -7.65
CA ILE A 157 -5.29 -7.59 -8.99
C ILE A 157 -4.49 -8.83 -9.37
N ASP A 158 -4.63 -9.25 -10.62
CA ASP A 158 -3.85 -10.36 -11.16
C ASP A 158 -2.53 -9.82 -11.70
N LEU A 159 -1.43 -10.41 -11.26
CA LEU A 159 -0.09 -9.95 -11.62
C LEU A 159 0.45 -10.63 -12.88
N ASN A 160 -0.02 -11.82 -13.15
CA ASN A 160 0.46 -12.62 -14.27
C ASN A 160 0.19 -11.99 -15.62
N SER A 161 -0.89 -11.25 -15.76
CA SER A 161 -1.30 -10.69 -17.04
C SER A 161 -0.27 -9.73 -17.59
N THR A 162 0.63 -9.23 -16.76
CA THR A 162 1.66 -8.29 -17.19
C THR A 162 2.85 -8.97 -17.84
N ASN A 163 2.94 -10.29 -17.75
CA ASN A 163 4.09 -11.06 -18.22
C ASN A 163 3.82 -11.94 -19.43
N THR A 164 2.72 -11.69 -20.10
CA THR A 164 2.30 -12.57 -21.20
C THR A 164 2.80 -12.12 -22.55
N HIS A 165 3.94 -11.63 -22.60
CA HIS A 165 4.47 -11.19 -23.90
C HIS A 165 5.85 -11.58 -24.12
#